data_9e4f25549de4981c016aaadc3514842b
#
_entry.id   9e4f25549de4981c016aaadc3514842b
#
_cell.length_a   1.000
_cell.length_b   1.000
_cell.length_c   1.000
_cell.angle_alpha   90.00
_cell.angle_beta   90.00
_cell.angle_gamma   90.00
#
_symmetry.space_group_name_H-M   'P 1'
#
loop_
_entity.id
_entity.type
_entity.pdbx_description
1 polymer ?
#
loop_
_entity_poly.entity_id
_entity_poly.type
_entity_poly.pdbx_seq_one_letter_code
_entity_poly.pdbx_strand_id
1 'polypeptide(L)'
;MKKNILISVLIASLVSVSFFAGRVSQKEPVIASKKITQVGIIVKDIDKARIAWSEMLGVKPPQPSVAEGHSSRPTLFMGNPSDAKAKLAFFSMENLQIELIQPLGGKSTWQEFLDKNGEGIHHIAFQVKDINGKEKEFRMINMPTLQSGGWDGGAYSYIDGSKEIGCILELLENYK
;
A
#
# COMPACT_ATOMS: atom_id res chain seq x y z
N MET A 1 75.23 -53.83 18.82
CA MET A 1 74.36 -53.38 17.73
C MET A 1 73.08 -52.73 18.35
N LYS A 2 73.00 -51.42 18.40
CA LYS A 2 71.85 -50.68 18.94
C LYS A 2 71.02 -50.16 17.75
N LYS A 3 69.76 -50.62 17.63
CA LYS A 3 68.79 -50.13 16.63
C LYS A 3 68.15 -48.87 17.13
N ASN A 4 68.37 -47.75 16.46
CA ASN A 4 67.63 -46.51 16.73
C ASN A 4 66.26 -46.57 15.99
N ILE A 5 65.20 -46.49 16.75
CA ILE A 5 63.84 -46.36 16.23
C ILE A 5 63.54 -44.88 16.18
N LEU A 6 63.39 -44.36 14.96
CA LEU A 6 62.93 -42.99 14.70
C LEU A 6 61.39 -43.00 14.81
N ILE A 7 60.85 -42.30 15.77
CA ILE A 7 59.41 -42.07 15.91
C ILE A 7 59.09 -40.76 15.18
N SER A 8 58.45 -40.87 14.02
CA SER A 8 57.92 -39.72 13.31
C SER A 8 56.59 -39.30 13.92
N VAL A 9 56.57 -38.15 14.59
CA VAL A 9 55.34 -37.52 15.09
C VAL A 9 54.71 -36.74 13.95
N LEU A 10 53.57 -37.25 13.45
CA LEU A 10 52.72 -36.57 12.49
C LEU A 10 51.84 -35.54 13.22
N ILE A 11 52.17 -34.26 13.11
CA ILE A 11 51.30 -33.19 13.63
C ILE A 11 50.22 -32.92 12.59
N ALA A 12 49.02 -33.42 12.84
CA ALA A 12 47.83 -33.07 12.05
C ALA A 12 47.29 -31.71 12.53
N SER A 13 47.57 -30.67 11.75
CA SER A 13 46.95 -29.35 11.97
C SER A 13 45.48 -29.38 11.53
N LEU A 14 44.59 -29.42 12.50
CA LEU A 14 43.14 -29.17 12.27
C LEU A 14 42.95 -27.69 11.93
N VAL A 15 42.77 -27.38 10.65
CA VAL A 15 42.28 -26.08 10.20
C VAL A 15 40.77 -26.09 10.40
N SER A 16 40.29 -25.50 11.49
CA SER A 16 38.89 -25.23 11.70
C SER A 16 38.42 -24.09 10.79
N VAL A 17 37.81 -24.43 9.67
CA VAL A 17 37.11 -23.47 8.82
C VAL A 17 35.81 -23.06 9.52
N SER A 18 35.84 -21.93 10.20
CA SER A 18 34.63 -21.32 10.77
C SER A 18 33.81 -20.75 9.60
N PHE A 19 32.76 -21.45 9.21
CA PHE A 19 31.73 -20.91 8.35
C PHE A 19 31.00 -19.80 9.11
N PHE A 20 31.38 -18.55 8.90
CA PHE A 20 30.52 -17.40 9.20
C PHE A 20 29.36 -17.43 8.21
N ALA A 21 28.29 -18.13 8.55
CA ALA A 21 26.99 -17.95 7.91
C ALA A 21 26.53 -16.54 8.28
N GLY A 22 26.88 -15.55 7.43
CA GLY A 22 26.33 -14.21 7.54
C GLY A 22 24.82 -14.33 7.50
N ARG A 23 24.14 -14.11 8.63
CA ARG A 23 22.70 -13.88 8.64
C ARG A 23 22.47 -12.67 7.77
N VAL A 24 21.99 -12.89 6.54
CA VAL A 24 21.37 -11.84 5.76
C VAL A 24 20.21 -11.38 6.62
N SER A 25 20.35 -10.21 7.26
CA SER A 25 19.26 -9.56 7.98
C SER A 25 18.15 -9.33 6.95
N GLN A 26 17.13 -10.17 6.96
CA GLN A 26 15.94 -9.91 6.17
C GLN A 26 15.33 -8.63 6.72
N LYS A 27 15.33 -7.58 5.91
CA LYS A 27 14.68 -6.31 6.24
C LYS A 27 13.19 -6.63 6.48
N GLU A 28 12.67 -6.22 7.63
CA GLU A 28 11.25 -6.37 7.93
C GLU A 28 10.40 -5.73 6.83
N PRO A 29 9.30 -6.39 6.40
CA PRO A 29 8.47 -5.87 5.34
C PRO A 29 7.77 -4.59 5.79
N VAL A 30 7.74 -3.58 4.93
CA VAL A 30 7.04 -2.31 5.20
C VAL A 30 5.54 -2.54 5.43
N ILE A 31 4.91 -3.45 4.67
CA ILE A 31 3.56 -3.92 4.91
C ILE A 31 3.62 -5.37 5.42
N ALA A 32 3.20 -5.58 6.66
CA ALA A 32 3.17 -6.91 7.26
C ALA A 32 2.00 -7.76 6.72
N SER A 33 0.85 -7.13 6.43
CA SER A 33 -0.33 -7.80 5.87
C SER A 33 -0.11 -8.19 4.42
N LYS A 34 -0.46 -9.43 4.08
CA LYS A 34 -0.50 -9.90 2.68
C LYS A 34 -1.90 -9.87 2.08
N LYS A 35 -2.87 -9.29 2.81
CA LYS A 35 -4.26 -9.20 2.39
C LYS A 35 -4.51 -7.85 1.74
N ILE A 36 -4.87 -7.85 0.46
CA ILE A 36 -5.45 -6.69 -0.22
C ILE A 36 -6.88 -6.53 0.32
N THR A 37 -7.21 -5.33 0.80
CA THR A 37 -8.52 -5.05 1.41
C THR A 37 -9.46 -4.31 0.48
N GLN A 38 -8.90 -3.59 -0.52
CA GLN A 38 -9.72 -2.79 -1.41
C GLN A 38 -9.04 -2.62 -2.78
N VAL A 39 -9.85 -2.45 -3.82
CA VAL A 39 -9.45 -1.98 -5.15
C VAL A 39 -10.26 -0.73 -5.46
N GLY A 40 -9.58 0.40 -5.66
CA GLY A 40 -10.19 1.68 -6.03
C GLY A 40 -10.23 1.86 -7.55
N ILE A 41 -11.38 2.29 -8.06
CA ILE A 41 -11.66 2.51 -9.48
C ILE A 41 -12.16 3.92 -9.68
N ILE A 42 -11.45 4.69 -10.49
CA ILE A 42 -11.90 6.04 -10.90
C ILE A 42 -12.98 5.91 -11.97
N VAL A 43 -14.07 6.65 -11.78
CA VAL A 43 -15.19 6.73 -12.72
C VAL A 43 -15.60 8.17 -12.95
N LYS A 44 -16.15 8.47 -14.15
CA LYS A 44 -16.67 9.80 -14.49
C LYS A 44 -18.06 10.05 -13.93
N ASP A 45 -18.86 8.99 -13.84
CA ASP A 45 -20.24 9.02 -13.38
C ASP A 45 -20.48 7.85 -12.44
N ILE A 46 -20.46 8.15 -11.16
CA ILE A 46 -20.62 7.10 -10.12
C ILE A 46 -22.03 6.53 -10.11
N ASP A 47 -23.05 7.30 -10.48
CA ASP A 47 -24.43 6.82 -10.50
C ASP A 47 -24.64 5.79 -11.61
N LYS A 48 -24.06 6.03 -12.78
CA LYS A 48 -24.03 5.06 -13.87
C LYS A 48 -23.20 3.84 -13.52
N ALA A 49 -21.99 4.04 -12.99
CA ALA A 49 -21.07 2.97 -12.68
C ALA A 49 -21.62 2.02 -11.60
N ARG A 50 -22.17 2.54 -10.48
CA ARG A 50 -22.73 1.72 -9.39
C ARG A 50 -23.95 0.89 -9.85
N ILE A 51 -24.75 1.37 -10.80
CA ILE A 51 -25.85 0.58 -11.37
C ILE A 51 -25.28 -0.58 -12.20
N ALA A 52 -24.36 -0.31 -13.10
CA ALA A 52 -23.73 -1.35 -13.95
C ALA A 52 -23.05 -2.45 -13.10
N TRP A 53 -22.30 -2.05 -12.06
CA TRP A 53 -21.69 -2.99 -11.12
C TRP A 53 -22.75 -3.83 -10.37
N SER A 54 -23.83 -3.19 -9.94
CA SER A 54 -24.91 -3.87 -9.22
C SER A 54 -25.63 -4.90 -10.09
N GLU A 55 -25.91 -4.57 -11.34
CA GLU A 55 -26.53 -5.49 -12.31
C GLU A 55 -25.63 -6.70 -12.58
N MET A 56 -24.34 -6.45 -12.80
CA MET A 56 -23.33 -7.52 -13.01
C MET A 56 -23.22 -8.45 -11.81
N LEU A 57 -23.24 -7.90 -10.59
CA LEU A 57 -23.07 -8.68 -9.35
C LEU A 57 -24.39 -9.25 -8.81
N GLY A 58 -25.55 -8.83 -9.31
CA GLY A 58 -26.86 -9.24 -8.78
C GLY A 58 -27.14 -8.69 -7.37
N VAL A 59 -26.62 -7.49 -7.04
CA VAL A 59 -26.76 -6.87 -5.71
C VAL A 59 -27.44 -5.51 -5.79
N LYS A 60 -27.99 -5.05 -4.64
CA LYS A 60 -28.58 -3.71 -4.56
C LYS A 60 -27.50 -2.63 -4.73
N PRO A 61 -27.73 -1.57 -5.53
CA PRO A 61 -26.78 -0.47 -5.69
C PRO A 61 -26.48 0.23 -4.35
N PRO A 62 -25.20 0.38 -3.98
CA PRO A 62 -24.81 1.12 -2.79
C PRO A 62 -25.16 2.60 -2.93
N GLN A 63 -25.47 3.27 -1.82
CA GLN A 63 -25.66 4.72 -1.82
C GLN A 63 -24.28 5.40 -1.80
N PRO A 64 -24.01 6.37 -2.70
CA PRO A 64 -22.78 7.11 -2.66
C PRO A 64 -22.69 8.03 -1.43
N SER A 65 -21.46 8.20 -0.92
CA SER A 65 -21.13 9.21 0.09
C SER A 65 -20.13 10.22 -0.50
N VAL A 66 -19.97 11.39 0.13
CA VAL A 66 -18.96 12.37 -0.26
C VAL A 66 -17.80 12.32 0.72
N ALA A 67 -16.59 12.14 0.18
CA ALA A 67 -15.34 12.30 0.90
C ALA A 67 -14.79 13.72 0.65
N GLU A 68 -14.53 14.45 1.76
CA GLU A 68 -14.08 15.85 1.75
C GLU A 68 -13.13 16.08 2.90
N GLY A 69 -12.10 15.40 3.10
CA GLY A 69 -11.16 15.62 4.20
C GLY A 69 -11.80 15.81 5.59
N HIS A 70 -11.16 15.37 6.62
CA HIS A 70 -11.64 15.54 7.99
C HIS A 70 -10.82 16.63 8.71
N SER A 71 -11.44 17.38 9.64
CA SER A 71 -10.79 18.48 10.35
C SER A 71 -9.51 18.05 11.11
N SER A 72 -9.49 16.83 11.66
CA SER A 72 -8.31 16.28 12.34
C SER A 72 -7.23 15.76 11.38
N ARG A 73 -7.59 15.45 10.13
CA ARG A 73 -6.69 15.01 9.07
C ARG A 73 -7.19 15.52 7.71
N PRO A 74 -6.90 16.79 7.40
CA PRO A 74 -7.32 17.41 6.14
C PRO A 74 -6.64 16.71 4.96
N THR A 75 -7.27 16.82 3.77
CA THR A 75 -6.68 16.29 2.55
C THR A 75 -5.42 17.06 2.20
N LEU A 76 -4.32 16.34 2.00
CA LEU A 76 -3.06 16.86 1.47
C LEU A 76 -2.79 16.22 0.11
N PHE A 77 -2.43 17.01 -0.88
CA PHE A 77 -1.99 16.56 -2.18
C PHE A 77 -0.55 17.02 -2.42
N MET A 78 0.38 16.08 -2.64
CA MET A 78 1.82 16.34 -2.73
C MET A 78 2.35 17.18 -1.54
N GLY A 79 1.84 16.89 -0.34
CA GLY A 79 2.20 17.56 0.89
C GLY A 79 1.56 18.94 1.11
N ASN A 80 0.75 19.44 0.18
CA ASN A 80 0.07 20.73 0.29
C ASN A 80 -1.43 20.54 0.58
N PRO A 81 -2.07 21.44 1.34
CA PRO A 81 -3.51 21.40 1.57
C PRO A 81 -4.30 21.37 0.25
N SER A 82 -5.35 20.54 0.20
CA SER A 82 -6.23 20.43 -0.95
C SER A 82 -7.68 20.43 -0.50
N ASP A 83 -8.53 21.09 -1.30
CA ASP A 83 -9.99 21.12 -1.19
C ASP A 83 -10.66 20.00 -2.01
N ALA A 84 -9.88 19.02 -2.45
CA ALA A 84 -10.37 17.90 -3.25
C ALA A 84 -11.51 17.15 -2.55
N LYS A 85 -12.54 16.84 -3.32
CA LYS A 85 -13.69 16.02 -2.91
C LYS A 85 -13.91 14.91 -3.92
N ALA A 86 -14.51 13.83 -3.45
CA ALA A 86 -14.94 12.72 -4.31
C ALA A 86 -16.26 12.14 -3.84
N LYS A 87 -17.09 11.65 -4.77
CA LYS A 87 -18.14 10.69 -4.42
C LYS A 87 -17.54 9.29 -4.37
N LEU A 88 -17.93 8.52 -3.36
CA LEU A 88 -17.46 7.15 -3.14
C LEU A 88 -18.67 6.20 -3.06
N ALA A 89 -18.56 5.03 -3.68
CA ALA A 89 -19.53 3.95 -3.53
C ALA A 89 -18.80 2.61 -3.36
N PHE A 90 -19.25 1.80 -2.40
CA PHE A 90 -18.52 0.61 -1.96
C PHE A 90 -19.33 -0.66 -2.19
N PHE A 91 -18.71 -1.65 -2.83
CA PHE A 91 -19.21 -3.02 -2.95
C PHE A 91 -18.38 -3.95 -2.08
N SER A 92 -19.01 -4.57 -1.11
CA SER A 92 -18.36 -5.61 -0.29
C SER A 92 -18.39 -6.93 -1.06
N MET A 93 -17.21 -7.41 -1.43
CA MET A 93 -17.01 -8.73 -2.03
C MET A 93 -16.67 -9.75 -0.93
N GLU A 94 -16.60 -11.02 -1.27
CA GLU A 94 -16.23 -12.08 -0.33
C GLU A 94 -14.81 -11.91 0.25
N ASN A 95 -13.88 -11.37 -0.54
CA ASN A 95 -12.44 -11.31 -0.22
C ASN A 95 -11.87 -9.90 -0.09
N LEU A 96 -12.52 -8.88 -0.66
CA LEU A 96 -12.08 -7.49 -0.64
C LEU A 96 -13.28 -6.54 -0.86
N GLN A 97 -13.02 -5.24 -0.90
CA GLN A 97 -14.00 -4.22 -1.27
C GLN A 97 -13.65 -3.59 -2.61
N ILE A 98 -14.63 -3.36 -3.47
CA ILE A 98 -14.48 -2.48 -4.65
C ILE A 98 -14.97 -1.10 -4.25
N GLU A 99 -14.14 -0.09 -4.48
CA GLU A 99 -14.48 1.32 -4.28
C GLU A 99 -14.58 2.02 -5.62
N LEU A 100 -15.73 2.57 -5.94
CA LEU A 100 -15.90 3.51 -7.05
C LEU A 100 -15.64 4.93 -6.55
N ILE A 101 -14.85 5.69 -7.31
CA ILE A 101 -14.43 7.04 -6.94
C ILE A 101 -14.72 7.99 -8.11
N GLN A 102 -15.63 8.94 -7.90
CA GLN A 102 -15.85 10.05 -8.82
C GLN A 102 -15.25 11.33 -8.26
N PRO A 103 -14.16 11.87 -8.85
CA PRO A 103 -13.64 13.18 -8.46
C PRO A 103 -14.68 14.26 -8.63
N LEU A 104 -14.75 15.20 -7.68
CA LEU A 104 -15.64 16.37 -7.72
C LEU A 104 -14.86 17.69 -7.84
N GLY A 105 -13.61 17.63 -8.29
CA GLY A 105 -12.69 18.76 -8.42
C GLY A 105 -11.71 18.86 -7.25
N GLY A 106 -10.90 19.92 -7.28
CA GLY A 106 -9.73 20.08 -6.41
C GLY A 106 -8.52 19.25 -6.88
N LYS A 107 -7.33 19.63 -6.43
CA LYS A 107 -6.08 18.92 -6.77
C LYS A 107 -6.02 17.60 -6.03
N SER A 108 -6.00 16.48 -6.74
CA SER A 108 -5.95 15.13 -6.15
C SER A 108 -5.36 14.11 -7.12
N THR A 109 -4.90 12.98 -6.61
CA THR A 109 -4.54 11.82 -7.43
C THR A 109 -5.74 11.30 -8.22
N TRP A 110 -6.95 11.44 -7.69
CA TRP A 110 -8.19 11.03 -8.34
C TRP A 110 -8.44 11.85 -9.62
N GLN A 111 -8.35 13.18 -9.52
CA GLN A 111 -8.56 14.06 -10.68
C GLN A 111 -7.43 13.90 -11.70
N GLU A 112 -6.16 13.87 -11.24
CA GLU A 112 -5.02 13.65 -12.15
C GLU A 112 -5.11 12.32 -12.90
N PHE A 113 -5.52 11.25 -12.21
CA PHE A 113 -5.71 9.95 -12.84
C PHE A 113 -6.78 10.01 -13.92
N LEU A 114 -7.95 10.61 -13.60
CA LEU A 114 -9.06 10.73 -14.53
C LEU A 114 -8.67 11.54 -15.78
N ASP A 115 -7.96 12.65 -15.58
CA ASP A 115 -7.54 13.55 -16.68
C ASP A 115 -6.51 12.87 -17.59
N LYS A 116 -5.59 12.11 -17.02
CA LYS A 116 -4.49 11.47 -17.76
C LYS A 116 -4.88 10.14 -18.39
N ASN A 117 -5.61 9.30 -17.67
CA ASN A 117 -5.83 7.90 -18.00
C ASN A 117 -7.29 7.59 -18.36
N GLY A 118 -8.22 8.49 -18.02
CA GLY A 118 -9.65 8.20 -18.07
C GLY A 118 -10.10 7.34 -16.88
N GLU A 119 -11.17 6.57 -17.08
CA GLU A 119 -11.71 5.66 -16.05
C GLU A 119 -10.83 4.41 -15.94
N GLY A 120 -10.69 3.87 -14.71
CA GLY A 120 -9.91 2.66 -14.52
C GLY A 120 -9.44 2.43 -13.08
N ILE A 121 -8.69 1.34 -12.88
CA ILE A 121 -8.14 0.98 -11.56
C ILE A 121 -7.08 2.01 -11.16
N HIS A 122 -7.31 2.66 -10.01
CA HIS A 122 -6.44 3.69 -9.45
C HIS A 122 -5.45 3.12 -8.43
N HIS A 123 -5.92 2.28 -7.51
CA HIS A 123 -5.09 1.76 -6.43
C HIS A 123 -5.53 0.39 -5.93
N ILE A 124 -4.64 -0.25 -5.17
CA ILE A 124 -4.93 -1.37 -4.30
C ILE A 124 -4.63 -0.97 -2.85
N ALA A 125 -5.46 -1.41 -1.89
CA ALA A 125 -5.35 -0.96 -0.50
C ALA A 125 -4.94 -2.08 0.47
N PHE A 126 -4.20 -1.68 1.51
CA PHE A 126 -3.80 -2.50 2.64
C PHE A 126 -4.15 -1.83 3.96
N GLN A 127 -4.67 -2.60 4.91
CA GLN A 127 -4.79 -2.13 6.28
C GLN A 127 -3.43 -2.10 6.95
N VAL A 128 -3.14 -0.99 7.60
CA VAL A 128 -1.90 -0.79 8.36
C VAL A 128 -2.19 -0.29 9.78
N LYS A 129 -1.18 -0.30 10.60
CA LYS A 129 -1.10 0.43 11.87
C LYS A 129 -0.01 1.47 11.74
N ASP A 130 -0.18 2.62 12.41
CA ASP A 130 0.76 3.75 12.34
C ASP A 130 1.02 4.22 10.91
N ILE A 131 -0.03 4.69 10.26
CA ILE A 131 0.03 5.17 8.86
C ILE A 131 1.12 6.23 8.66
N ASN A 132 1.35 7.12 9.65
CA ASN A 132 2.38 8.14 9.58
C ASN A 132 3.81 7.54 9.60
N GLY A 133 4.02 6.48 10.38
CA GLY A 133 5.27 5.71 10.38
C GLY A 133 5.47 5.00 9.04
N LYS A 134 4.41 4.40 8.51
CA LYS A 134 4.47 3.72 7.20
C LYS A 134 4.77 4.67 6.04
N GLU A 135 4.18 5.87 6.01
CA GLU A 135 4.55 6.91 5.03
C GLU A 135 6.06 7.22 5.03
N LYS A 136 6.67 7.28 6.23
CA LYS A 136 8.13 7.50 6.36
C LYS A 136 8.93 6.30 5.85
N GLU A 137 8.52 5.08 6.20
CA GLU A 137 9.17 3.85 5.74
C GLU A 137 9.13 3.73 4.21
N PHE A 138 7.97 4.01 3.58
CA PHE A 138 7.84 4.02 2.13
C PHE A 138 8.72 5.08 1.45
N ARG A 139 8.78 6.27 2.04
CA ARG A 139 9.67 7.34 1.53
C ARG A 139 11.14 6.92 1.53
N MET A 140 11.60 6.17 2.54
CA MET A 140 12.98 5.66 2.61
C MET A 140 13.32 4.66 1.50
N ILE A 141 12.32 4.08 0.84
CA ILE A 141 12.47 3.18 -0.30
C ILE A 141 12.03 3.80 -1.63
N ASN A 142 12.05 5.14 -1.71
CA ASN A 142 11.71 5.95 -2.89
C ASN A 142 10.25 5.84 -3.37
N MET A 143 9.33 5.50 -2.47
CA MET A 143 7.90 5.47 -2.72
C MET A 143 7.21 6.59 -1.90
N PRO A 144 7.12 7.83 -2.43
CA PRO A 144 6.59 8.96 -1.69
C PRO A 144 5.06 8.91 -1.55
N THR A 145 4.54 9.63 -0.55
CA THR A 145 3.11 9.89 -0.41
C THR A 145 2.66 10.92 -1.44
N LEU A 146 1.66 10.56 -2.25
CA LEU A 146 1.03 11.42 -3.25
C LEU A 146 -0.11 12.24 -2.63
N GLN A 147 -0.97 11.56 -1.88
CA GLN A 147 -2.14 12.16 -1.25
C GLN A 147 -2.40 11.47 0.08
N SER A 148 -2.87 12.23 1.04
CA SER A 148 -3.34 11.69 2.32
C SER A 148 -4.54 12.48 2.83
N GLY A 149 -5.30 11.87 3.72
CA GLY A 149 -6.45 12.48 4.34
C GLY A 149 -7.07 11.56 5.38
N GLY A 150 -8.25 11.92 5.87
CA GLY A 150 -8.93 11.10 6.85
C GLY A 150 -10.44 11.29 6.82
N TRP A 151 -11.10 10.46 7.62
CA TRP A 151 -12.51 10.52 7.91
C TRP A 151 -12.73 10.38 9.43
N ASP A 152 -13.95 10.49 9.89
CA ASP A 152 -14.25 10.19 11.29
C ASP A 152 -13.95 8.70 11.58
N GLY A 153 -12.93 8.45 12.40
CA GLY A 153 -12.49 7.11 12.78
C GLY A 153 -11.41 6.49 11.90
N GLY A 154 -10.77 7.22 10.97
CA GLY A 154 -9.68 6.65 10.18
C GLY A 154 -8.89 7.61 9.31
N ALA A 155 -7.94 7.04 8.59
CA ALA A 155 -7.06 7.76 7.67
C ALA A 155 -6.70 6.92 6.46
N TYR A 156 -6.36 7.61 5.37
CA TYR A 156 -5.80 7.02 4.16
C TYR A 156 -4.52 7.74 3.71
N SER A 157 -3.69 7.03 2.96
CA SER A 157 -2.55 7.61 2.25
C SER A 157 -2.30 6.86 0.96
N TYR A 158 -2.20 7.57 -0.15
CA TYR A 158 -1.76 7.04 -1.44
C TYR A 158 -0.24 7.16 -1.56
N ILE A 159 0.40 6.06 -1.84
CA ILE A 159 1.85 5.91 -1.99
C ILE A 159 2.15 5.66 -3.47
N ASP A 160 3.09 6.42 -4.03
CA ASP A 160 3.55 6.19 -5.41
C ASP A 160 4.40 4.93 -5.51
N GLY A 161 3.81 3.86 -5.95
CA GLY A 161 4.50 2.61 -6.28
C GLY A 161 4.61 2.38 -7.79
N SER A 162 4.30 3.39 -8.62
CA SER A 162 4.20 3.22 -10.08
C SER A 162 5.47 2.68 -10.71
N LYS A 163 6.64 3.07 -10.22
CA LYS A 163 7.95 2.63 -10.75
C LYS A 163 8.38 1.29 -10.17
N GLU A 164 8.19 1.11 -8.86
CA GLU A 164 8.70 -0.03 -8.09
C GLU A 164 7.82 -1.26 -8.22
N ILE A 165 6.50 -1.08 -8.23
CA ILE A 165 5.51 -2.17 -8.20
C ILE A 165 4.39 -2.02 -9.23
N GLY A 166 4.41 -0.98 -10.05
CA GLY A 166 3.47 -0.79 -11.17
C GLY A 166 2.09 -0.26 -10.80
N CYS A 167 1.85 0.17 -9.57
CA CYS A 167 0.55 0.72 -9.14
C CYS A 167 0.68 1.70 -7.97
N ILE A 168 -0.38 2.47 -7.74
CA ILE A 168 -0.55 3.25 -6.50
C ILE A 168 -0.99 2.28 -5.40
N LEU A 169 -0.34 2.37 -4.23
CA LEU A 169 -0.81 1.71 -3.02
C LEU A 169 -1.64 2.66 -2.18
N GLU A 170 -2.72 2.15 -1.59
CA GLU A 170 -3.40 2.85 -0.52
C GLU A 170 -3.10 2.19 0.82
N LEU A 171 -2.74 3.00 1.80
CA LEU A 171 -2.67 2.61 3.20
C LEU A 171 -3.94 3.07 3.87
N LEU A 172 -4.62 2.16 4.58
CA LEU A 172 -5.82 2.44 5.37
C LEU A 172 -5.54 2.17 6.84
N GLU A 173 -5.86 3.10 7.71
CA GLU A 173 -5.84 2.90 9.15
C GLU A 173 -7.19 3.24 9.75
N ASN A 174 -7.82 2.28 10.42
CA ASN A 174 -9.03 2.52 11.21
C ASN A 174 -8.61 2.78 12.67
N TYR A 175 -9.06 3.90 13.22
CA TYR A 175 -8.91 4.23 14.63
C TYR A 175 -10.02 3.54 15.42
N LYS A 176 -9.65 3.05 16.59
CA LYS A 176 -10.61 2.43 17.52
C LYS A 176 -11.31 3.47 18.36
#